data_2a3c196f4e675a8070b78af770e1d3d2
#
_entry.id   2a3c196f4e675a8070b78af770e1d3d2
#
_cell.length_a   1.000
_cell.length_b   1.000
_cell.length_c   1.000
_cell.angle_alpha   90.00
_cell.angle_beta   90.00
_cell.angle_gamma   90.00
#
_symmetry.space_group_name_H-M   'P 1'
#
loop_
_entity.id
_entity.type
_entity.pdbx_description
1 polymer ?
#
loop_
_entity_poly.entity_id
_entity_poly.type
_entity_poly.pdbx_seq_one_letter_code
_entity_poly.pdbx_strand_id
1 'polypeptide(L)'
;MENLQVIQVATGMISIPPNGWGAVERIIWAYQNRLERMGHKVDIRYLNQVNYQPNTIVHTHIANLALDCKSRGIPYVFSLHDHHSEWYGKGSFVFNQNLEAIKGSIISFTHAEHLVEYFSETDKLFYLSHGVDTEFFTPEYSSPKSGQHSLLMLANNGLAGNSGFDRKGFRFGIEAAKHLDLPITVVGTDNNLKFFEAHPDLMEYEKLSIVANNPTDEETRKLYQSHTIFLHPSMLEAGHPNLTLLEAASSCLPIVGTYKGSKEIKGLHIIKDINTNEVIEGIKKTIDDYENIWNSMYKVREEYDWMHVAQKLAYFYKYVLKVNERYDSEKTKSLYVKAYSETPRYV
;
A
#
# COMPACT_ATOMS: atom_id res chain seq x y z
N MET A 1 26.60 -13.75 2.18
CA MET A 1 25.18 -14.13 1.94
C MET A 1 25.06 -14.54 0.48
N GLU A 2 24.30 -15.58 0.18
CA GLU A 2 24.08 -16.03 -1.19
C GLU A 2 23.33 -14.96 -1.99
N ASN A 3 23.88 -14.54 -3.15
CA ASN A 3 23.30 -13.48 -3.95
C ASN A 3 22.10 -14.03 -4.72
N LEU A 4 20.91 -13.51 -4.44
CA LEU A 4 19.69 -13.84 -5.16
C LEU A 4 19.70 -13.21 -6.56
N GLN A 5 19.14 -13.92 -7.53
CA GLN A 5 18.78 -13.39 -8.84
C GLN A 5 17.26 -13.30 -8.93
N VAL A 6 16.74 -12.09 -9.06
CA VAL A 6 15.29 -11.83 -9.05
C VAL A 6 14.89 -11.10 -10.33
N ILE A 7 13.84 -11.55 -10.94
CA ILE A 7 13.15 -10.83 -12.01
C ILE A 7 11.80 -10.37 -11.49
N GLN A 8 11.64 -9.06 -11.34
CA GLN A 8 10.35 -8.44 -11.10
C GLN A 8 9.65 -8.27 -12.44
N VAL A 9 8.46 -8.86 -12.59
CA VAL A 9 7.72 -8.76 -13.86
C VAL A 9 6.91 -7.47 -13.87
N ALA A 10 7.27 -6.55 -14.78
CA ALA A 10 6.59 -5.28 -14.95
C ALA A 10 5.13 -5.49 -15.35
N THR A 11 4.22 -4.67 -14.79
CA THR A 11 2.80 -4.71 -15.11
C THR A 11 2.51 -4.33 -16.57
N GLY A 12 3.34 -3.49 -17.15
CA GLY A 12 3.17 -2.96 -18.51
C GLY A 12 2.19 -1.80 -18.61
N MET A 13 1.64 -1.34 -17.47
CA MET A 13 0.65 -0.26 -17.44
C MET A 13 1.30 1.11 -17.31
N ILE A 14 2.32 1.22 -16.47
CA ILE A 14 3.02 2.49 -16.16
C ILE A 14 4.53 2.20 -16.14
N SER A 15 5.34 3.24 -16.35
CA SER A 15 6.80 3.15 -16.23
C SER A 15 7.25 2.80 -14.81
N ILE A 16 8.41 2.16 -14.68
CA ILE A 16 9.05 1.89 -13.38
C ILE A 16 10.44 2.53 -13.39
N PRO A 17 10.74 3.47 -12.49
CA PRO A 17 9.86 4.01 -11.46
C PRO A 17 8.68 4.80 -12.06
N PRO A 18 7.54 4.85 -11.37
CA PRO A 18 6.42 5.68 -11.81
C PRO A 18 6.72 7.16 -11.57
N ASN A 19 6.17 8.02 -12.41
CA ASN A 19 6.16 9.45 -12.17
C ASN A 19 4.80 9.84 -11.57
N GLY A 20 4.75 9.98 -10.24
CA GLY A 20 3.53 10.25 -9.51
C GLY A 20 2.70 9.00 -9.24
N TRP A 21 1.53 8.85 -9.90
CA TRP A 21 0.61 7.72 -9.70
C TRP A 21 1.19 6.39 -10.19
N GLY A 22 0.91 5.30 -9.44
CA GLY A 22 1.35 3.94 -9.79
C GLY A 22 1.82 3.14 -8.56
N ALA A 23 0.87 2.75 -7.70
CA ALA A 23 1.18 2.09 -6.43
C ALA A 23 1.95 0.77 -6.61
N VAL A 24 1.55 -0.07 -7.56
CA VAL A 24 2.20 -1.37 -7.82
C VAL A 24 3.61 -1.17 -8.37
N GLU A 25 3.76 -0.25 -9.32
CA GLU A 25 5.06 0.08 -9.92
C GLU A 25 6.02 0.69 -8.89
N ARG A 26 5.50 1.48 -7.95
CA ARG A 26 6.27 2.02 -6.81
C ARG A 26 6.76 0.89 -5.88
N ILE A 27 5.94 -0.11 -5.62
CA ILE A 27 6.32 -1.28 -4.82
C ILE A 27 7.40 -2.09 -5.53
N ILE A 28 7.25 -2.36 -6.83
CA ILE A 28 8.25 -3.05 -7.64
C ILE A 28 9.60 -2.31 -7.58
N TRP A 29 9.58 -1.00 -7.75
CA TRP A 29 10.77 -0.14 -7.66
C TRP A 29 11.40 -0.17 -6.28
N ALA A 30 10.60 -0.12 -5.22
CA ALA A 30 11.08 -0.20 -3.85
C ALA A 30 11.74 -1.56 -3.56
N TYR A 31 11.17 -2.66 -4.02
CA TYR A 31 11.76 -4.00 -3.90
C TYR A 31 13.10 -4.07 -4.63
N GLN A 32 13.19 -3.59 -5.88
CA GLN A 32 14.45 -3.57 -6.61
C GLN A 32 15.52 -2.80 -5.83
N ASN A 33 15.24 -1.54 -5.50
CA ASN A 33 16.20 -0.67 -4.83
C ASN A 33 16.75 -1.27 -3.52
N ARG A 34 15.86 -1.79 -2.67
CA ARG A 34 16.26 -2.29 -1.36
C ARG A 34 16.96 -3.65 -1.44
N LEU A 35 16.54 -4.53 -2.35
CA LEU A 35 17.23 -5.81 -2.59
C LEU A 35 18.62 -5.60 -3.21
N GLU A 36 18.79 -4.63 -4.12
CA GLU A 36 20.09 -4.27 -4.68
C GLU A 36 21.03 -3.67 -3.62
N ARG A 37 20.53 -2.81 -2.73
CA ARG A 37 21.30 -2.32 -1.57
C ARG A 37 21.77 -3.46 -0.64
N MET A 38 21.06 -4.59 -0.61
CA MET A 38 21.44 -5.80 0.11
C MET A 38 22.44 -6.69 -0.65
N GLY A 39 22.82 -6.29 -1.86
CA GLY A 39 23.78 -7.02 -2.72
C GLY A 39 23.14 -8.09 -3.60
N HIS A 40 21.81 -8.11 -3.74
CA HIS A 40 21.11 -9.00 -4.66
C HIS A 40 21.05 -8.41 -6.07
N LYS A 41 20.90 -9.27 -7.09
CA LYS A 41 20.70 -8.84 -8.46
C LYS A 41 19.21 -8.84 -8.78
N VAL A 42 18.64 -7.68 -9.14
CA VAL A 42 17.22 -7.52 -9.46
C VAL A 42 17.05 -6.88 -10.82
N ASP A 43 16.40 -7.59 -11.74
CA ASP A 43 16.04 -7.07 -13.05
C ASP A 43 14.53 -6.81 -13.08
N ILE A 44 14.09 -5.69 -13.68
CA ILE A 44 12.68 -5.45 -14.02
C ILE A 44 12.52 -5.75 -15.51
N ARG A 45 11.59 -6.66 -15.85
CA ARG A 45 11.37 -7.12 -17.24
C ARG A 45 9.90 -7.31 -17.55
N TYR A 46 9.55 -7.11 -18.82
CA TYR A 46 8.27 -7.60 -19.32
C TYR A 46 8.29 -9.13 -19.42
N LEU A 47 7.13 -9.77 -19.26
CA LEU A 47 7.05 -11.23 -19.22
C LEU A 47 7.61 -11.91 -20.48
N ASN A 48 7.42 -11.33 -21.65
CA ASN A 48 7.98 -11.84 -22.91
C ASN A 48 9.52 -11.77 -22.98
N GLN A 49 10.16 -11.02 -22.09
CA GLN A 49 11.61 -10.87 -21.96
C GLN A 49 12.19 -11.75 -20.84
N VAL A 50 11.34 -12.48 -20.11
CA VAL A 50 11.77 -13.36 -19.03
C VAL A 50 12.40 -14.61 -19.63
N ASN A 51 13.71 -14.77 -19.41
CA ASN A 51 14.43 -15.99 -19.66
C ASN A 51 14.67 -16.68 -18.32
N TYR A 52 13.78 -17.62 -17.96
CA TYR A 52 13.83 -18.33 -16.70
C TYR A 52 15.04 -19.25 -16.62
N GLN A 53 15.73 -19.18 -15.48
CA GLN A 53 16.80 -20.11 -15.10
C GLN A 53 16.47 -20.71 -13.73
N PRO A 54 16.86 -21.98 -13.43
CA PRO A 54 16.47 -22.65 -12.18
C PRO A 54 16.84 -21.92 -10.88
N ASN A 55 17.89 -21.09 -10.91
CA ASN A 55 18.33 -20.26 -9.79
C ASN A 55 17.77 -18.84 -9.80
N THR A 56 16.79 -18.55 -10.66
CA THR A 56 16.16 -17.23 -10.79
C THR A 56 14.78 -17.26 -10.16
N ILE A 57 14.47 -16.22 -9.38
CA ILE A 57 13.14 -15.99 -8.85
C ILE A 57 12.37 -15.07 -9.78
N VAL A 58 11.22 -15.52 -10.25
CA VAL A 58 10.30 -14.70 -11.05
C VAL A 58 9.17 -14.24 -10.15
N HIS A 59 9.01 -12.93 -9.96
CA HIS A 59 7.97 -12.33 -9.11
C HIS A 59 6.99 -11.52 -9.96
N THR A 60 5.72 -11.91 -9.93
CA THR A 60 4.62 -11.27 -10.66
C THR A 60 3.73 -10.46 -9.72
N HIS A 61 3.10 -9.41 -10.24
CA HIS A 61 2.33 -8.45 -9.45
C HIS A 61 0.87 -8.28 -9.89
N ILE A 62 0.46 -9.00 -10.95
CA ILE A 62 -0.93 -9.06 -11.40
C ILE A 62 -1.27 -10.49 -11.82
N ALA A 63 -2.51 -10.91 -11.58
CA ALA A 63 -2.95 -12.28 -11.76
C ALA A 63 -2.78 -12.80 -13.20
N ASN A 64 -3.04 -11.97 -14.21
CA ASN A 64 -2.88 -12.35 -15.62
C ASN A 64 -1.44 -12.77 -15.93
N LEU A 65 -0.44 -12.02 -15.47
CA LEU A 65 0.97 -12.36 -15.69
C LEU A 65 1.38 -13.61 -14.90
N ALA A 66 0.82 -13.80 -13.70
CA ALA A 66 1.04 -15.01 -12.92
C ALA A 66 0.49 -16.25 -13.63
N LEU A 67 -0.71 -16.17 -14.19
CA LEU A 67 -1.31 -17.26 -14.97
C LEU A 67 -0.58 -17.52 -16.30
N ASP A 68 -0.02 -16.50 -16.91
CA ASP A 68 0.82 -16.65 -18.09
C ASP A 68 2.15 -17.33 -17.74
N CYS A 69 2.78 -17.03 -16.60
CA CYS A 69 3.91 -17.81 -16.08
C CYS A 69 3.52 -19.29 -15.89
N LYS A 70 2.37 -19.56 -15.26
CA LYS A 70 1.84 -20.92 -15.08
C LYS A 70 1.71 -21.66 -16.39
N SER A 71 1.11 -21.02 -17.41
CA SER A 71 0.91 -21.63 -18.74
C SER A 71 2.21 -21.97 -19.46
N ARG A 72 3.29 -21.23 -19.19
CA ARG A 72 4.63 -21.44 -19.75
C ARG A 72 5.49 -22.38 -18.90
N GLY A 73 4.98 -22.92 -17.80
CA GLY A 73 5.76 -23.76 -16.87
C GLY A 73 6.87 -23.00 -16.14
N ILE A 74 6.77 -21.67 -16.00
CA ILE A 74 7.71 -20.83 -15.25
C ILE A 74 7.26 -20.79 -13.79
N PRO A 75 8.05 -21.31 -12.83
CA PRO A 75 7.77 -21.16 -11.41
C PRO A 75 7.80 -19.69 -11.00
N TYR A 76 6.83 -19.23 -10.19
CA TYR A 76 6.72 -17.83 -9.83
C TYR A 76 6.28 -17.60 -8.39
N VAL A 77 6.65 -16.43 -7.90
CA VAL A 77 6.10 -15.78 -6.71
C VAL A 77 5.03 -14.79 -7.18
N PHE A 78 3.96 -14.62 -6.42
CA PHE A 78 2.90 -13.69 -6.78
C PHE A 78 2.58 -12.72 -5.64
N SER A 79 2.51 -11.42 -5.93
CA SER A 79 1.96 -10.41 -5.01
C SER A 79 0.56 -9.98 -5.45
N LEU A 80 -0.40 -10.19 -4.56
CA LEU A 80 -1.79 -9.76 -4.72
C LEU A 80 -1.92 -8.30 -4.24
N HIS A 81 -2.10 -7.38 -5.19
CA HIS A 81 -2.32 -5.94 -4.94
C HIS A 81 -3.77 -5.52 -5.15
N ASP A 82 -4.70 -6.46 -5.17
CA ASP A 82 -6.05 -6.27 -5.65
C ASP A 82 -7.07 -6.25 -4.51
N HIS A 83 -7.90 -5.21 -4.49
CA HIS A 83 -9.08 -5.11 -3.63
C HIS A 83 -10.38 -5.50 -4.35
N HIS A 84 -10.31 -5.73 -5.67
CA HIS A 84 -11.50 -6.03 -6.49
C HIS A 84 -12.12 -7.37 -6.13
N SER A 85 -11.32 -8.32 -5.63
CA SER A 85 -11.83 -9.62 -5.14
C SER A 85 -12.81 -9.46 -3.98
N GLU A 86 -12.56 -8.51 -3.05
CA GLU A 86 -13.53 -8.15 -2.00
C GLU A 86 -14.74 -7.42 -2.58
N TRP A 87 -14.51 -6.47 -3.50
CA TRP A 87 -15.56 -5.67 -4.08
C TRP A 87 -16.58 -6.50 -4.86
N TYR A 88 -16.12 -7.41 -5.70
CA TYR A 88 -16.99 -8.27 -6.53
C TYR A 88 -17.44 -9.53 -5.80
N GLY A 89 -16.81 -9.89 -4.68
CA GLY A 89 -17.14 -11.03 -3.85
C GLY A 89 -16.56 -12.36 -4.29
N LYS A 90 -16.61 -13.34 -3.39
CA LYS A 90 -16.20 -14.72 -3.63
C LYS A 90 -17.00 -15.32 -4.79
N GLY A 91 -16.31 -16.09 -5.65
CA GLY A 91 -16.90 -16.71 -6.84
C GLY A 91 -16.96 -15.80 -8.07
N SER A 92 -16.66 -14.50 -7.95
CA SER A 92 -16.53 -13.63 -9.11
C SER A 92 -15.35 -14.05 -10.00
N PHE A 93 -15.36 -13.58 -11.25
CA PHE A 93 -14.26 -13.81 -12.18
C PHE A 93 -12.91 -13.33 -11.60
N VAL A 94 -12.88 -12.14 -11.02
CA VAL A 94 -11.65 -11.56 -10.43
C VAL A 94 -11.16 -12.37 -9.25
N PHE A 95 -12.08 -12.77 -8.34
CA PHE A 95 -11.73 -13.63 -7.21
C PHE A 95 -11.12 -14.96 -7.68
N ASN A 96 -11.81 -15.65 -8.62
CA ASN A 96 -11.34 -16.93 -9.15
C ASN A 96 -9.99 -16.81 -9.86
N GLN A 97 -9.79 -15.75 -10.63
CA GLN A 97 -8.52 -15.48 -11.32
C GLN A 97 -7.37 -15.29 -10.32
N ASN A 98 -7.58 -14.50 -9.27
CA ASN A 98 -6.58 -14.30 -8.20
C ASN A 98 -6.32 -15.59 -7.43
N LEU A 99 -7.36 -16.35 -7.09
CA LEU A 99 -7.22 -17.64 -6.41
C LEU A 99 -6.39 -18.65 -7.24
N GLU A 100 -6.64 -18.71 -8.55
CA GLU A 100 -5.86 -19.58 -9.46
C GLU A 100 -4.40 -19.13 -9.58
N ALA A 101 -4.14 -17.82 -9.60
CA ALA A 101 -2.78 -17.27 -9.59
C ALA A 101 -2.05 -17.63 -8.28
N ILE A 102 -2.73 -17.52 -7.13
CA ILE A 102 -2.19 -17.89 -5.82
C ILE A 102 -1.91 -19.42 -5.77
N LYS A 103 -2.87 -20.26 -6.14
CA LYS A 103 -2.71 -21.72 -6.16
C LYS A 103 -1.57 -22.19 -7.08
N GLY A 104 -1.38 -21.51 -8.21
CA GLY A 104 -0.33 -21.81 -9.18
C GLY A 104 1.06 -21.34 -8.79
N SER A 105 1.20 -20.43 -7.86
CA SER A 105 2.48 -19.90 -7.39
C SER A 105 3.24 -20.88 -6.49
N ILE A 106 4.53 -20.64 -6.28
CA ILE A 106 5.29 -21.29 -5.21
C ILE A 106 4.84 -20.71 -3.86
N ILE A 107 4.79 -19.40 -3.77
CA ILE A 107 4.30 -18.62 -2.63
C ILE A 107 3.66 -17.32 -3.14
N SER A 108 2.68 -16.81 -2.45
CA SER A 108 2.05 -15.53 -2.74
C SER A 108 2.05 -14.61 -1.53
N PHE A 109 2.02 -13.32 -1.79
CA PHE A 109 1.91 -12.29 -0.77
C PHE A 109 0.66 -11.44 -0.99
N THR A 110 0.07 -10.99 0.10
CA THR A 110 -0.92 -9.91 0.12
C THR A 110 -0.45 -8.83 1.08
N HIS A 111 -0.88 -7.60 0.85
CA HIS A 111 -0.53 -6.44 1.67
C HIS A 111 -1.65 -6.06 2.66
N ALA A 112 -2.65 -6.93 2.82
CA ALA A 112 -3.74 -6.80 3.78
C ALA A 112 -3.96 -8.15 4.50
N GLU A 113 -3.84 -8.17 5.83
CA GLU A 113 -3.91 -9.40 6.64
C GLU A 113 -5.23 -10.14 6.45
N HIS A 114 -6.35 -9.40 6.42
CA HIS A 114 -7.69 -10.01 6.27
C HIS A 114 -7.87 -10.75 4.94
N LEU A 115 -7.10 -10.43 3.90
CA LEU A 115 -7.13 -11.16 2.63
C LEU A 115 -6.53 -12.56 2.74
N VAL A 116 -5.66 -12.84 3.72
CA VAL A 116 -5.18 -14.20 3.98
C VAL A 116 -6.35 -15.10 4.38
N GLU A 117 -7.22 -14.64 5.27
CA GLU A 117 -8.42 -15.36 5.66
C GLU A 117 -9.47 -15.38 4.54
N TYR A 118 -9.59 -14.28 3.79
CA TYR A 118 -10.53 -14.18 2.67
C TYR A 118 -10.24 -15.24 1.58
N PHE A 119 -8.96 -15.54 1.31
CA PHE A 119 -8.52 -16.60 0.39
C PHE A 119 -8.17 -17.90 1.11
N SER A 120 -8.99 -18.32 2.09
CA SER A 120 -8.78 -19.53 2.90
C SER A 120 -8.77 -20.85 2.13
N GLU A 121 -9.11 -20.83 0.84
CA GLU A 121 -9.04 -21.99 -0.07
C GLU A 121 -7.61 -22.39 -0.46
N THR A 122 -6.60 -21.67 0.04
CA THR A 122 -5.18 -21.94 -0.18
C THR A 122 -4.34 -21.57 1.03
N ASP A 123 -3.24 -22.29 1.24
CA ASP A 123 -2.26 -22.03 2.31
C ASP A 123 -0.98 -21.34 1.77
N LYS A 124 -1.00 -20.88 0.50
CA LYS A 124 0.14 -20.25 -0.15
C LYS A 124 0.17 -18.72 -0.06
N LEU A 125 -0.85 -18.09 0.51
CA LEU A 125 -0.95 -16.64 0.64
C LEU A 125 -0.49 -16.18 2.02
N PHE A 126 0.49 -15.29 2.07
CA PHE A 126 1.09 -14.75 3.28
C PHE A 126 0.98 -13.23 3.32
N TYR A 127 0.87 -12.69 4.51
CA TYR A 127 0.90 -11.24 4.68
C TYR A 127 2.34 -10.71 4.60
N LEU A 128 2.52 -9.68 3.77
CA LEU A 128 3.75 -8.91 3.66
C LEU A 128 3.37 -7.43 3.65
N SER A 129 3.66 -6.70 4.71
CA SER A 129 3.34 -5.28 4.83
C SER A 129 3.94 -4.46 3.68
N HIS A 130 3.31 -3.34 3.34
CA HIS A 130 4.01 -2.29 2.61
C HIS A 130 5.09 -1.64 3.49
N GLY A 131 5.98 -0.89 2.86
CA GLY A 131 6.92 0.01 3.49
C GLY A 131 6.81 1.42 2.90
N VAL A 132 7.69 2.31 3.32
CA VAL A 132 7.85 3.66 2.80
C VAL A 132 9.33 4.01 2.70
N ASP A 133 9.69 4.95 1.86
CA ASP A 133 11.03 5.52 1.84
C ASP A 133 11.16 6.57 2.95
N THR A 134 11.67 6.14 4.10
CA THR A 134 11.80 7.00 5.29
C THR A 134 12.91 8.03 5.19
N GLU A 135 13.83 7.87 4.24
CA GLU A 135 14.84 8.87 3.90
C GLU A 135 14.24 10.01 3.06
N PHE A 136 13.22 9.69 2.25
CA PHE A 136 12.54 10.65 1.40
C PHE A 136 11.33 11.31 2.07
N PHE A 137 10.39 10.51 2.60
CA PHE A 137 9.23 11.02 3.33
C PHE A 137 9.61 11.34 4.78
N THR A 138 10.06 12.56 5.01
CA THR A 138 10.52 13.05 6.31
C THR A 138 9.70 14.25 6.76
N PRO A 139 9.52 14.48 8.06
CA PRO A 139 8.97 15.74 8.55
C PRO A 139 9.90 16.90 8.15
N GLU A 140 9.32 18.05 7.83
CA GLU A 140 10.10 19.27 7.55
C GLU A 140 10.71 19.85 8.83
N TYR A 141 10.03 19.68 9.95
CA TYR A 141 10.39 20.24 11.24
C TYR A 141 10.81 19.15 12.23
N SER A 142 11.70 19.48 13.15
CA SER A 142 12.10 18.59 14.24
C SER A 142 11.16 18.63 15.45
N SER A 143 10.11 19.43 15.37
CA SER A 143 9.10 19.62 16.42
C SER A 143 7.71 19.75 15.81
N PRO A 144 6.65 19.51 16.59
CA PRO A 144 5.27 19.68 16.12
C PRO A 144 5.00 21.09 15.57
N LYS A 145 4.16 21.18 14.54
CA LYS A 145 3.70 22.48 14.02
C LYS A 145 2.78 23.15 15.04
N SER A 146 3.03 24.43 15.30
CA SER A 146 2.12 25.28 16.08
C SER A 146 1.31 26.15 15.14
N GLY A 147 0.05 26.42 15.46
CA GLY A 147 -0.82 27.34 14.73
C GLY A 147 -2.05 26.67 14.13
N GLN A 148 -2.55 27.24 13.02
CA GLN A 148 -3.78 26.77 12.40
C GLN A 148 -3.63 25.38 11.78
N HIS A 149 -4.52 24.44 12.14
CA HIS A 149 -4.56 23.12 11.55
C HIS A 149 -5.10 23.14 10.12
N SER A 150 -4.58 22.22 9.30
CA SER A 150 -5.01 22.01 7.91
C SER A 150 -5.06 20.53 7.59
N LEU A 151 -6.00 20.14 6.74
CA LEU A 151 -6.32 18.76 6.44
C LEU A 151 -5.84 18.40 5.03
N LEU A 152 -5.30 17.19 4.86
CA LEU A 152 -4.89 16.65 3.57
C LEU A 152 -5.61 15.34 3.30
N MET A 153 -6.19 15.20 2.11
CA MET A 153 -6.61 13.92 1.53
C MET A 153 -5.84 13.68 0.23
N LEU A 154 -5.15 12.55 0.13
CA LEU A 154 -4.41 12.18 -1.06
C LEU A 154 -4.86 10.79 -1.49
N ALA A 155 -5.63 10.71 -2.58
CA ALA A 155 -6.18 9.46 -3.06
C ALA A 155 -6.65 9.55 -4.51
N ASN A 156 -6.62 8.40 -5.20
CA ASN A 156 -7.30 8.19 -6.47
C ASN A 156 -8.58 7.40 -6.22
N ASN A 157 -9.74 7.94 -6.56
CA ASN A 157 -11.03 7.29 -6.32
C ASN A 157 -11.27 6.05 -7.19
N GLY A 158 -10.47 5.86 -8.23
CA GLY A 158 -10.43 4.63 -9.03
C GLY A 158 -11.78 4.25 -9.62
N LEU A 159 -12.24 3.01 -9.39
CA LEU A 159 -13.49 2.44 -9.92
C LEU A 159 -14.74 3.28 -9.64
N ALA A 160 -14.72 4.00 -8.54
CA ALA A 160 -15.86 4.79 -8.08
C ALA A 160 -16.00 6.11 -8.84
N GLY A 161 -14.94 6.62 -9.45
CA GLY A 161 -14.96 7.92 -10.13
C GLY A 161 -16.02 8.05 -11.23
N ASN A 162 -16.33 6.96 -11.94
CA ASN A 162 -17.35 6.97 -12.99
C ASN A 162 -18.79 6.86 -12.47
N SER A 163 -18.99 6.31 -11.28
CA SER A 163 -20.31 6.09 -10.67
C SER A 163 -20.71 7.14 -9.65
N GLY A 164 -19.81 8.08 -9.31
CA GLY A 164 -20.01 9.03 -8.21
C GLY A 164 -19.92 8.38 -6.81
N PHE A 165 -19.65 7.07 -6.73
CA PHE A 165 -19.48 6.40 -5.44
C PHE A 165 -18.19 6.84 -4.75
N ASP A 166 -18.30 7.28 -3.51
CA ASP A 166 -17.20 7.83 -2.73
C ASP A 166 -16.42 6.73 -1.98
N ARG A 167 -15.67 5.93 -2.72
CA ARG A 167 -14.84 4.86 -2.13
C ARG A 167 -13.79 5.40 -1.15
N LYS A 168 -13.30 6.61 -1.38
CA LYS A 168 -12.22 7.22 -0.59
C LYS A 168 -12.71 8.11 0.56
N GLY A 169 -14.03 8.31 0.68
CA GLY A 169 -14.63 9.08 1.76
C GLY A 169 -14.39 10.60 1.66
N PHE A 170 -14.22 11.13 0.45
CA PHE A 170 -14.00 12.56 0.24
C PHE A 170 -15.10 13.41 0.85
N ARG A 171 -16.38 12.99 0.69
CA ARG A 171 -17.51 13.67 1.29
C ARG A 171 -17.33 13.82 2.79
N PHE A 172 -17.03 12.74 3.50
CA PHE A 172 -16.90 12.76 4.97
C PHE A 172 -15.77 13.68 5.43
N GLY A 173 -14.62 13.66 4.71
CA GLY A 173 -13.50 14.55 5.02
C GLY A 173 -13.83 16.03 4.79
N ILE A 174 -14.48 16.36 3.67
CA ILE A 174 -14.83 17.75 3.32
C ILE A 174 -15.93 18.28 4.25
N GLU A 175 -16.98 17.50 4.52
CA GLU A 175 -18.03 17.87 5.46
C GLU A 175 -17.48 18.09 6.89
N ALA A 176 -16.55 17.24 7.34
CA ALA A 176 -15.88 17.41 8.62
C ALA A 176 -15.02 18.69 8.64
N ALA A 177 -14.28 18.97 7.58
CA ALA A 177 -13.52 20.20 7.43
C ALA A 177 -14.40 21.44 7.49
N LYS A 178 -15.53 21.44 6.77
CA LYS A 178 -16.53 22.51 6.78
C LYS A 178 -17.13 22.71 8.17
N HIS A 179 -17.48 21.63 8.88
CA HIS A 179 -18.01 21.69 10.23
C HIS A 179 -17.02 22.31 11.24
N LEU A 180 -15.73 21.99 11.09
CA LEU A 180 -14.66 22.46 11.98
C LEU A 180 -14.03 23.79 11.52
N ASP A 181 -14.47 24.34 10.41
CA ASP A 181 -13.93 25.54 9.76
C ASP A 181 -12.42 25.42 9.43
N LEU A 182 -11.94 24.22 9.06
CA LEU A 182 -10.53 23.94 8.77
C LEU A 182 -10.26 23.88 7.27
N PRO A 183 -9.15 24.44 6.76
CA PRO A 183 -8.77 24.28 5.38
C PRO A 183 -8.46 22.79 5.06
N ILE A 184 -8.90 22.37 3.89
CA ILE A 184 -8.67 21.01 3.38
C ILE A 184 -8.18 21.03 1.95
N THR A 185 -7.15 20.23 1.67
CA THR A 185 -6.65 19.97 0.33
C THR A 185 -6.96 18.52 -0.07
N VAL A 186 -7.64 18.35 -1.19
CA VAL A 186 -7.90 17.02 -1.80
C VAL A 186 -7.06 16.89 -3.06
N VAL A 187 -6.23 15.84 -3.09
CA VAL A 187 -5.24 15.60 -4.14
C VAL A 187 -5.51 14.27 -4.83
N GLY A 188 -5.41 14.24 -6.17
CA GLY A 188 -5.57 12.99 -6.93
C GLY A 188 -5.55 13.20 -8.42
N THR A 189 -6.02 12.18 -9.14
CA THR A 189 -6.10 12.15 -10.58
C THR A 189 -7.41 12.74 -11.10
N ASP A 190 -7.59 12.80 -12.42
CA ASP A 190 -8.82 13.24 -13.09
C ASP A 190 -10.09 12.49 -12.64
N ASN A 191 -9.94 11.27 -12.10
CA ASN A 191 -11.08 10.54 -11.52
C ASN A 191 -11.71 11.25 -10.32
N ASN A 192 -10.96 12.08 -9.60
CA ASN A 192 -11.50 12.88 -8.52
C ASN A 192 -12.34 14.06 -9.03
N LEU A 193 -12.02 14.61 -10.20
CA LEU A 193 -12.83 15.65 -10.85
C LEU A 193 -14.24 15.14 -11.12
N LYS A 194 -14.40 13.93 -11.65
CA LYS A 194 -15.72 13.32 -11.89
C LYS A 194 -16.53 13.12 -10.61
N PHE A 195 -15.85 12.82 -9.50
CA PHE A 195 -16.51 12.78 -8.19
C PHE A 195 -17.06 14.14 -7.82
N PHE A 196 -16.30 15.22 -7.97
CA PHE A 196 -16.74 16.58 -7.65
C PHE A 196 -17.81 17.08 -8.60
N GLU A 197 -17.76 16.73 -9.90
CA GLU A 197 -18.85 17.02 -10.85
C GLU A 197 -20.18 16.39 -10.41
N ALA A 198 -20.12 15.18 -9.82
CA ALA A 198 -21.30 14.50 -9.28
C ALA A 198 -21.77 15.07 -7.91
N HIS A 199 -20.90 15.82 -7.22
CA HIS A 199 -21.15 16.36 -5.89
C HIS A 199 -20.80 17.86 -5.80
N PRO A 200 -21.51 18.73 -6.57
CA PRO A 200 -21.20 20.15 -6.63
C PRO A 200 -21.40 20.89 -5.29
N ASP A 201 -22.24 20.37 -4.39
CA ASP A 201 -22.48 20.87 -3.05
C ASP A 201 -21.22 20.94 -2.18
N LEU A 202 -20.25 20.06 -2.42
CA LEU A 202 -18.96 20.05 -1.73
C LEU A 202 -18.04 21.18 -2.19
N MET A 203 -18.20 21.64 -3.45
CA MET A 203 -17.39 22.71 -4.05
C MET A 203 -17.71 24.10 -3.47
N GLU A 204 -18.81 24.26 -2.77
CA GLU A 204 -19.22 25.53 -2.14
C GLU A 204 -18.37 25.86 -0.90
N TYR A 205 -17.52 24.95 -0.43
CA TYR A 205 -16.68 25.21 0.74
C TYR A 205 -15.46 26.05 0.37
N GLU A 206 -15.41 27.29 0.83
CA GLU A 206 -14.38 28.28 0.46
C GLU A 206 -12.95 27.87 0.82
N LYS A 207 -12.77 27.02 1.86
CA LYS A 207 -11.46 26.54 2.31
C LYS A 207 -11.10 25.17 1.70
N LEU A 208 -11.83 24.69 0.69
CA LEU A 208 -11.50 23.51 -0.09
C LEU A 208 -10.54 23.87 -1.21
N SER A 209 -9.40 23.21 -1.26
CA SER A 209 -8.46 23.22 -2.37
C SER A 209 -8.45 21.87 -3.07
N ILE A 210 -8.54 21.84 -4.40
CA ILE A 210 -8.49 20.63 -5.21
C ILE A 210 -7.25 20.67 -6.09
N VAL A 211 -6.42 19.61 -5.96
CA VAL A 211 -5.27 19.37 -6.81
C VAL A 211 -5.59 18.16 -7.69
N ALA A 212 -6.08 18.42 -8.91
CA ALA A 212 -6.51 17.40 -9.85
C ALA A 212 -5.36 16.67 -10.52
N ASN A 213 -4.22 17.33 -10.67
CA ASN A 213 -3.04 16.76 -11.28
C ASN A 213 -2.46 15.64 -10.44
N ASN A 214 -1.78 14.72 -11.11
CA ASN A 214 -1.02 13.67 -10.48
C ASN A 214 0.31 14.26 -9.96
N PRO A 215 0.47 14.52 -8.66
CA PRO A 215 1.67 15.16 -8.14
C PRO A 215 2.88 14.24 -8.30
N THR A 216 4.04 14.83 -8.54
CA THR A 216 5.33 14.15 -8.45
C THR A 216 5.60 13.72 -7.00
N ASP A 217 6.59 12.85 -6.79
CA ASP A 217 6.97 12.42 -5.44
C ASP A 217 7.40 13.61 -4.58
N GLU A 218 8.13 14.58 -5.16
CA GLU A 218 8.56 15.78 -4.46
C GLU A 218 7.38 16.69 -4.07
N GLU A 219 6.41 16.86 -4.97
CA GLU A 219 5.18 17.60 -4.67
C GLU A 219 4.35 16.88 -3.59
N THR A 220 4.26 15.55 -3.67
CA THR A 220 3.60 14.72 -2.67
C THR A 220 4.26 14.86 -1.30
N ARG A 221 5.59 14.82 -1.22
CA ARG A 221 6.34 15.07 0.01
C ARG A 221 6.02 16.44 0.60
N LYS A 222 6.03 17.49 -0.23
CA LYS A 222 5.69 18.86 0.21
C LYS A 222 4.27 18.97 0.72
N LEU A 223 3.32 18.24 0.12
CA LEU A 223 1.93 18.19 0.61
C LEU A 223 1.87 17.61 2.02
N TYR A 224 2.54 16.47 2.29
CA TYR A 224 2.60 15.93 3.65
C TYR A 224 3.29 16.90 4.63
N GLN A 225 4.34 17.59 4.20
CA GLN A 225 5.08 18.54 5.02
C GLN A 225 4.31 19.84 5.30
N SER A 226 3.42 20.29 4.40
CA SER A 226 2.70 21.56 4.52
C SER A 226 1.41 21.47 5.32
N HIS A 227 0.84 20.28 5.54
CA HIS A 227 -0.41 20.06 6.28
C HIS A 227 -0.15 19.56 7.71
N THR A 228 -1.19 19.48 8.54
CA THR A 228 -1.09 19.05 9.93
C THR A 228 -1.80 17.73 10.24
N ILE A 229 -2.83 17.35 9.47
CA ILE A 229 -3.57 16.10 9.66
C ILE A 229 -3.85 15.46 8.30
N PHE A 230 -3.57 14.18 8.17
CA PHE A 230 -3.93 13.37 7.01
C PHE A 230 -5.25 12.65 7.24
N LEU A 231 -6.21 12.83 6.33
CA LEU A 231 -7.50 12.15 6.38
C LEU A 231 -7.53 10.99 5.39
N HIS A 232 -7.90 9.80 5.88
CA HIS A 232 -8.00 8.59 5.07
C HIS A 232 -9.25 7.75 5.42
N PRO A 233 -10.47 8.30 5.29
CA PRO A 233 -11.72 7.60 5.57
C PRO A 233 -12.13 6.66 4.43
N SER A 234 -11.20 5.85 3.92
CA SER A 234 -11.42 4.98 2.78
C SER A 234 -12.19 3.70 3.16
N MET A 235 -13.17 3.34 2.34
CA MET A 235 -14.01 2.15 2.56
C MET A 235 -13.33 0.86 2.12
N LEU A 236 -12.44 0.93 1.13
CA LEU A 236 -11.83 -0.25 0.50
C LEU A 236 -10.41 0.04 0.02
N GLU A 237 -9.45 -0.74 0.53
CA GLU A 237 -8.04 -0.65 0.21
C GLU A 237 -7.42 -2.03 -0.06
N ALA A 238 -6.45 -2.08 -0.97
CA ALA A 238 -5.70 -3.30 -1.28
C ALA A 238 -4.55 -3.57 -0.31
N GLY A 239 -4.18 -2.60 0.51
CA GLY A 239 -3.12 -2.70 1.50
C GLY A 239 -3.52 -2.12 2.84
N HIS A 240 -3.15 -2.81 3.92
CA HIS A 240 -3.30 -2.35 5.28
C HIS A 240 -2.01 -2.61 6.05
N PRO A 241 -1.14 -1.57 6.23
CA PRO A 241 -1.31 -0.18 5.77
C PRO A 241 -1.14 -0.01 4.25
N ASN A 242 -1.80 0.97 3.67
CA ASN A 242 -1.51 1.40 2.30
C ASN A 242 -0.33 2.39 2.26
N LEU A 243 0.16 2.72 1.05
CA LEU A 243 1.35 3.56 0.87
C LEU A 243 1.14 4.97 1.47
N THR A 244 0.00 5.59 1.20
CA THR A 244 -0.28 6.98 1.65
C THR A 244 -0.37 7.10 3.18
N LEU A 245 -0.85 6.06 3.88
CA LEU A 245 -0.80 6.02 5.35
C LEU A 245 0.63 5.97 5.87
N LEU A 246 1.49 5.17 5.25
CA LEU A 246 2.89 5.05 5.65
C LEU A 246 3.70 6.31 5.29
N GLU A 247 3.41 6.93 4.16
CA GLU A 247 4.02 8.20 3.74
C GLU A 247 3.67 9.31 4.73
N ALA A 248 2.39 9.42 5.13
CA ALA A 248 1.95 10.34 6.16
C ALA A 248 2.61 10.05 7.52
N ALA A 249 2.64 8.78 7.95
CA ALA A 249 3.27 8.36 9.19
C ALA A 249 4.78 8.67 9.22
N SER A 250 5.49 8.39 8.12
CA SER A 250 6.92 8.70 7.99
C SER A 250 7.20 10.20 8.00
N SER A 251 6.28 11.01 7.46
CA SER A 251 6.33 12.47 7.49
C SER A 251 5.88 13.08 8.84
N CYS A 252 5.60 12.24 9.85
CA CYS A 252 5.04 12.65 11.14
C CYS A 252 3.76 13.48 11.03
N LEU A 253 2.92 13.17 10.05
CA LEU A 253 1.62 13.77 9.85
C LEU A 253 0.55 12.93 10.55
N PRO A 254 -0.04 13.36 11.68
CA PRO A 254 -1.12 12.64 12.36
C PRO A 254 -2.24 12.26 11.41
N ILE A 255 -2.82 11.07 11.61
CA ILE A 255 -3.74 10.44 10.67
C ILE A 255 -5.09 10.20 11.33
N VAL A 256 -6.17 10.53 10.63
CA VAL A 256 -7.54 10.14 10.96
C VAL A 256 -8.07 9.30 9.81
N GLY A 257 -8.35 8.02 10.05
CA GLY A 257 -8.73 7.16 8.94
C GLY A 257 -9.09 5.74 9.29
N THR A 258 -9.43 4.96 8.27
CA THR A 258 -9.78 3.54 8.39
C THR A 258 -8.54 2.66 8.29
N TYR A 259 -8.51 1.61 9.09
CA TYR A 259 -7.43 0.65 9.08
C TYR A 259 -7.89 -0.73 9.57
N LYS A 260 -7.53 -1.79 8.87
CA LYS A 260 -7.91 -3.17 9.18
C LYS A 260 -6.71 -4.06 9.55
N GLY A 261 -5.50 -3.51 9.67
CA GLY A 261 -4.31 -4.29 10.03
C GLY A 261 -4.21 -4.49 11.54
N SER A 262 -3.48 -5.53 11.96
CA SER A 262 -3.24 -5.84 13.37
C SER A 262 -2.11 -5.02 14.00
N LYS A 263 -1.12 -4.60 13.20
CA LYS A 263 -0.01 -3.79 13.69
C LYS A 263 -0.44 -2.34 13.87
N GLU A 264 -0.26 -1.79 15.07
CA GLU A 264 -0.52 -0.38 15.35
C GLU A 264 0.31 0.54 14.42
N ILE A 265 -0.31 1.57 13.89
CA ILE A 265 0.36 2.68 13.23
C ILE A 265 0.32 3.88 14.19
N LYS A 266 1.49 4.33 14.64
CA LYS A 266 1.57 5.49 15.52
C LYS A 266 1.00 6.74 14.84
N GLY A 267 0.20 7.48 15.59
CA GLY A 267 -0.45 8.69 15.12
C GLY A 267 -1.73 8.45 14.30
N LEU A 268 -2.18 7.22 14.14
CA LEU A 268 -3.44 6.89 13.49
C LEU A 268 -4.58 6.81 14.50
N HIS A 269 -5.53 7.75 14.39
CA HIS A 269 -6.85 7.63 14.99
C HIS A 269 -7.75 6.80 14.07
N ILE A 270 -8.15 5.62 14.52
CA ILE A 270 -8.94 4.68 13.71
C ILE A 270 -10.42 5.07 13.75
N ILE A 271 -11.01 5.31 12.58
CA ILE A 271 -12.45 5.44 12.38
C ILE A 271 -13.04 4.04 12.23
N LYS A 272 -14.00 3.69 13.07
CA LYS A 272 -14.69 2.40 13.04
C LYS A 272 -15.86 2.40 12.06
N ASP A 273 -16.71 3.42 12.19
CA ASP A 273 -17.86 3.62 11.31
C ASP A 273 -17.59 4.83 10.41
N ILE A 274 -17.59 4.60 9.09
CA ILE A 274 -17.25 5.65 8.13
C ILE A 274 -18.45 6.60 7.99
N ASN A 275 -18.41 7.70 8.72
CA ASN A 275 -19.37 8.80 8.65
C ASN A 275 -18.73 10.11 9.10
N THR A 276 -19.36 11.23 8.76
CA THR A 276 -18.84 12.58 9.05
C THR A 276 -18.59 12.84 10.54
N ASN A 277 -19.45 12.33 11.43
CA ASN A 277 -19.30 12.56 12.87
C ASN A 277 -18.06 11.86 13.44
N GLU A 278 -17.79 10.62 13.05
CA GLU A 278 -16.57 9.89 13.45
C GLU A 278 -15.31 10.61 12.94
N VAL A 279 -15.34 11.15 11.73
CA VAL A 279 -14.21 11.94 11.18
C VAL A 279 -14.02 13.22 12.00
N ILE A 280 -15.10 13.95 12.34
CA ILE A 280 -15.06 15.16 13.17
C ILE A 280 -14.43 14.85 14.54
N GLU A 281 -14.91 13.82 15.22
CA GLU A 281 -14.40 13.43 16.54
C GLU A 281 -12.94 12.96 16.48
N GLY A 282 -12.54 12.24 15.42
CA GLY A 282 -11.17 11.86 15.18
C GLY A 282 -10.26 13.08 15.00
N ILE A 283 -10.67 14.07 14.21
CA ILE A 283 -9.91 15.32 14.01
C ILE A 283 -9.76 16.07 15.33
N LYS A 284 -10.85 16.27 16.09
CA LYS A 284 -10.79 16.96 17.40
C LYS A 284 -9.81 16.32 18.35
N LYS A 285 -9.89 14.98 18.56
CA LYS A 285 -8.97 14.24 19.42
C LYS A 285 -7.53 14.36 18.96
N THR A 286 -7.31 14.36 17.66
CA THR A 286 -5.97 14.50 17.07
C THR A 286 -5.42 15.92 17.31
N ILE A 287 -6.26 16.95 17.24
CA ILE A 287 -5.87 18.33 17.53
C ILE A 287 -5.55 18.50 19.02
N ASP A 288 -6.41 17.97 19.90
CA ASP A 288 -6.26 18.10 21.36
C ASP A 288 -4.96 17.47 21.88
N ASP A 289 -4.48 16.41 21.24
CA ASP A 289 -3.24 15.68 21.64
C ASP A 289 -2.13 15.76 20.58
N TYR A 290 -2.15 16.75 19.71
CA TYR A 290 -1.32 16.85 18.51
C TYR A 290 0.17 16.68 18.78
N GLU A 291 0.70 17.36 19.80
CA GLU A 291 2.13 17.34 20.14
C GLU A 291 2.60 15.94 20.59
N ASN A 292 1.83 15.28 21.45
CA ASN A 292 2.17 13.93 21.92
C ASN A 292 2.10 12.91 20.79
N ILE A 293 1.08 13.01 19.92
CA ILE A 293 0.93 12.17 18.75
C ILE A 293 2.14 12.33 17.83
N TRP A 294 2.49 13.56 17.48
CA TRP A 294 3.62 13.87 16.61
C TRP A 294 4.95 13.30 17.19
N ASN A 295 5.21 13.53 18.47
CA ASN A 295 6.40 13.03 19.14
C ASN A 295 6.47 11.50 19.16
N SER A 296 5.33 10.81 19.29
CA SER A 296 5.26 9.35 19.22
C SER A 296 5.59 8.82 17.82
N MET A 297 5.12 9.49 16.77
CA MET A 297 5.40 9.16 15.38
C MET A 297 6.87 9.35 15.04
N TYR A 298 7.46 10.47 15.45
CA TYR A 298 8.87 10.79 15.19
C TYR A 298 9.83 9.72 15.68
N LYS A 299 9.53 9.10 16.83
CA LYS A 299 10.37 8.07 17.44
C LYS A 299 10.43 6.75 16.67
N VAL A 300 9.38 6.43 15.91
CA VAL A 300 9.21 5.12 15.28
C VAL A 300 9.13 5.17 13.75
N ARG A 301 9.22 6.36 13.15
CA ARG A 301 9.01 6.52 11.70
C ARG A 301 9.90 5.62 10.84
N GLU A 302 11.14 5.37 11.28
CA GLU A 302 12.11 4.54 10.55
C GLU A 302 11.74 3.05 10.52
N GLU A 303 10.87 2.59 11.44
CA GLU A 303 10.38 1.22 11.46
C GLU A 303 9.51 0.86 10.24
N TYR A 304 9.02 1.87 9.52
CA TYR A 304 8.20 1.70 8.31
C TYR A 304 9.02 1.57 7.03
N ASP A 305 10.38 1.64 7.09
CA ASP A 305 11.22 1.62 5.90
C ASP A 305 11.07 0.34 5.07
N TRP A 306 11.11 0.50 3.76
CA TRP A 306 11.11 -0.60 2.80
C TRP A 306 12.23 -1.61 3.01
N MET A 307 13.33 -1.24 3.67
CA MET A 307 14.44 -2.16 3.98
C MET A 307 13.95 -3.35 4.82
N HIS A 308 13.08 -3.12 5.81
CA HIS A 308 12.53 -4.18 6.64
C HIS A 308 11.65 -5.14 5.84
N VAL A 309 10.87 -4.60 4.90
CA VAL A 309 10.04 -5.42 3.98
C VAL A 309 10.92 -6.22 3.03
N ALA A 310 11.94 -5.59 2.44
CA ALA A 310 12.87 -6.26 1.54
C ALA A 310 13.68 -7.37 2.21
N GLN A 311 14.08 -7.20 3.47
CA GLN A 311 14.74 -8.25 4.27
C GLN A 311 13.84 -9.47 4.43
N LYS A 312 12.55 -9.27 4.76
CA LYS A 312 11.56 -10.34 4.83
C LYS A 312 11.37 -11.02 3.48
N LEU A 313 11.23 -10.23 2.43
CA LEU A 313 11.07 -10.75 1.06
C LEU A 313 12.28 -11.57 0.63
N ALA A 314 13.51 -11.11 0.88
CA ALA A 314 14.73 -11.84 0.58
C ALA A 314 14.81 -13.17 1.35
N TYR A 315 14.33 -13.20 2.59
CA TYR A 315 14.25 -14.41 3.38
C TYR A 315 13.30 -15.43 2.74
N PHE A 316 12.11 -15.00 2.33
CA PHE A 316 11.17 -15.85 1.58
C PHE A 316 11.76 -16.34 0.26
N TYR A 317 12.44 -15.50 -0.49
CA TYR A 317 13.06 -15.89 -1.76
C TYR A 317 14.10 -17.02 -1.60
N LYS A 318 14.88 -17.02 -0.51
CA LYS A 318 15.81 -18.11 -0.21
C LYS A 318 15.10 -19.44 0.01
N TYR A 319 13.93 -19.42 0.66
CA TYR A 319 13.12 -20.62 0.82
C TYR A 319 12.50 -21.07 -0.51
N VAL A 320 12.06 -20.15 -1.36
CA VAL A 320 11.57 -20.45 -2.71
C VAL A 320 12.61 -21.21 -3.54
N LEU A 321 13.88 -20.77 -3.53
CA LEU A 321 14.95 -21.46 -4.25
C LEU A 321 15.18 -22.89 -3.71
N LYS A 322 15.20 -23.07 -2.39
CA LYS A 322 15.35 -24.39 -1.76
C LYS A 322 14.19 -25.34 -2.09
N VAL A 323 12.99 -24.80 -2.25
CA VAL A 323 11.80 -25.58 -2.62
C VAL A 323 11.86 -26.01 -4.08
N ASN A 324 12.31 -25.13 -4.98
CA ASN A 324 12.51 -25.47 -6.40
C ASN A 324 13.49 -26.63 -6.61
N GLU A 325 14.49 -26.76 -5.74
CA GLU A 325 15.47 -27.87 -5.80
C GLU A 325 14.90 -29.21 -5.33
N ARG A 326 13.78 -29.24 -4.59
CA ARG A 326 13.31 -30.44 -3.87
C ARG A 326 11.79 -30.61 -3.92
N TYR A 327 11.18 -30.70 -5.05
CA TYR A 327 9.72 -30.80 -5.21
C TYR A 327 9.09 -31.92 -4.35
N ASP A 328 8.68 -31.55 -3.11
CA ASP A 328 7.92 -32.40 -2.18
C ASP A 328 6.87 -31.49 -1.48
N SER A 329 5.59 -31.70 -1.76
CA SER A 329 4.50 -30.80 -1.33
C SER A 329 4.34 -30.65 0.18
N GLU A 330 4.62 -31.70 0.97
CA GLU A 330 4.53 -31.65 2.44
C GLU A 330 5.71 -30.88 3.08
N LYS A 331 6.92 -31.08 2.56
CA LYS A 331 8.09 -30.29 3.00
C LYS A 331 7.98 -28.83 2.64
N THR A 332 7.37 -28.53 1.51
CA THR A 332 7.10 -27.17 1.06
C THR A 332 6.27 -26.39 2.10
N LYS A 333 5.19 -26.98 2.61
CA LYS A 333 4.33 -26.37 3.62
C LYS A 333 5.09 -26.08 4.92
N SER A 334 5.88 -27.03 5.40
CA SER A 334 6.72 -26.88 6.60
C SER A 334 7.76 -25.78 6.44
N LEU A 335 8.38 -25.66 5.25
CA LEU A 335 9.37 -24.62 4.96
C LEU A 335 8.74 -23.21 4.93
N TYR A 336 7.53 -23.05 4.39
CA TYR A 336 6.84 -21.77 4.38
C TYR A 336 6.47 -21.30 5.78
N VAL A 337 5.90 -22.20 6.60
CA VAL A 337 5.57 -21.90 8.01
C VAL A 337 6.83 -21.49 8.77
N LYS A 338 7.94 -22.21 8.56
CA LYS A 338 9.23 -21.87 9.19
C LYS A 338 9.75 -20.51 8.73
N ALA A 339 9.71 -20.23 7.41
CA ALA A 339 10.14 -18.94 6.87
C ALA A 339 9.34 -17.77 7.47
N TYR A 340 8.03 -17.94 7.62
CA TYR A 340 7.17 -16.92 8.21
C TYR A 340 7.46 -16.72 9.70
N SER A 341 7.63 -17.81 10.47
CA SER A 341 7.89 -17.74 11.93
C SER A 341 9.29 -17.22 12.28
N GLU A 342 10.30 -17.51 11.44
CA GLU A 342 11.69 -17.07 11.64
C GLU A 342 11.99 -15.69 11.05
N THR A 343 11.06 -15.11 10.26
CA THR A 343 11.24 -13.75 9.76
C THR A 343 11.27 -12.78 10.95
N PRO A 344 12.31 -11.94 11.08
CA PRO A 344 12.41 -11.01 12.20
C PRO A 344 11.14 -10.17 12.32
N ARG A 345 10.48 -10.26 13.47
CA ARG A 345 9.44 -9.32 13.84
C ARG A 345 10.18 -8.08 14.35
N TYR A 346 10.32 -7.08 13.51
CA TYR A 346 10.73 -5.78 14.02
C TYR A 346 9.58 -5.24 14.88
N VAL A 347 9.89 -5.12 16.16
CA VAL A 347 9.03 -4.54 17.19
C VAL A 347 8.93 -3.04 16.99
#